data_94be0fb62b1b479bbb5e0e33b2513ee2
#
_entry.id   94be0fb62b1b479bbb5e0e33b2513ee2
#
_cell.length_a   1.000
_cell.length_b   1.000
_cell.length_c   1.000
_cell.angle_alpha   90.00
_cell.angle_beta   90.00
_cell.angle_gamma   90.00
#
_symmetry.space_group_name_H-M   'P 1'
#
loop_
_entity.id
_entity.type
_entity.pdbx_description
1 polymer ?
#
loop_
_entity_poly.entity_id
_entity_poly.type
_entity_poly.pdbx_seq_one_letter_code
_entity_poly.pdbx_strand_id
1 'polypeptide(L)'
;MARTVSSKDLGTRTARRAIPIGSKIMLPLSHGRALGYRKGSKWGVWLARFDADGFRKEEKLGLADDILDAEGTRVLDFAQAQEKARTWFLTATTMATGEHVSRRGGYTVNQCCLDYLKHLERRGAPDYRHTKYDLDAYAIPKLGFLQVAKLTRPKLEEWRADIAASPRRTNRKHKQDNQPHVQTEEDLRKRRATANRIMRRLRAALNLALEEGRVYANPMAWKVLPFENVEVARAIFLSEKDQRSFVKACAKEKDFQRIVRAGLYTGARYGEIGRLGAGDFDSSAGTLFIAKSKGGQQRYVHLDPEAIRFFSEVCANRDPAETMFLCEGGEPWAKDSQKKPMRRACALAKIKRFGFHQLRHTAASRWITLGVSLKVVAEQLGHVDTKMVDRYYGHLASGHIAQTFRALPGVGLDKAAKIKGEIVVAMPSRRSA
;
A
#
# COMPACT_ATOMS: atom_id res chain seq x y z
N MET A 1 -1.70 -3.58 -11.61
CA MET A 1 -1.30 -4.84 -12.28
C MET A 1 -2.26 -5.04 -13.42
N ALA A 2 -1.78 -5.04 -14.66
CA ALA A 2 -2.58 -5.53 -15.77
C ALA A 2 -2.84 -7.02 -15.49
N ARG A 3 -4.10 -7.36 -15.32
CA ARG A 3 -4.53 -8.74 -15.05
C ARG A 3 -4.21 -9.56 -16.30
N THR A 4 -3.23 -10.46 -16.22
CA THR A 4 -3.04 -11.46 -17.27
C THR A 4 -4.32 -12.29 -17.29
N VAL A 5 -5.14 -12.08 -18.31
CA VAL A 5 -6.35 -12.88 -18.50
C VAL A 5 -5.88 -14.24 -18.99
N SER A 6 -5.80 -15.20 -18.08
CA SER A 6 -5.57 -16.58 -18.43
C SER A 6 -6.91 -17.21 -18.79
N SER A 7 -7.05 -17.74 -19.99
CA SER A 7 -8.17 -18.58 -20.35
C SER A 7 -7.73 -20.02 -20.30
N LYS A 8 -8.35 -20.83 -19.46
CA LYS A 8 -8.14 -22.29 -19.43
C LYS A 8 -8.52 -22.92 -20.79
N ASP A 9 -9.41 -22.25 -21.55
CA ASP A 9 -9.96 -22.80 -22.79
C ASP A 9 -9.17 -22.43 -24.05
N LEU A 10 -8.37 -21.36 -24.04
CA LEU A 10 -7.67 -20.85 -25.22
C LEU A 10 -6.14 -20.87 -25.10
N GLY A 11 -5.59 -20.98 -23.90
CA GLY A 11 -4.16 -20.83 -23.64
C GLY A 11 -3.28 -21.95 -24.16
N THR A 12 -3.82 -23.16 -24.31
CA THR A 12 -3.05 -24.34 -24.76
C THR A 12 -3.66 -24.99 -26.00
N ARG A 13 -2.81 -25.65 -26.81
CA ARG A 13 -3.24 -26.45 -27.99
C ARG A 13 -4.27 -27.52 -27.58
N THR A 14 -4.06 -28.19 -26.46
CA THR A 14 -4.94 -29.24 -25.94
C THR A 14 -6.32 -28.72 -25.63
N ALA A 15 -6.41 -27.58 -24.92
CA ALA A 15 -7.68 -26.95 -24.60
C ALA A 15 -8.44 -26.53 -25.87
N ARG A 16 -7.74 -25.95 -26.85
CA ARG A 16 -8.35 -25.55 -28.14
C ARG A 16 -8.80 -26.75 -28.98
N ARG A 17 -8.13 -27.92 -28.87
CA ARG A 17 -8.57 -29.13 -29.53
C ARG A 17 -9.93 -29.64 -29.08
N ALA A 18 -10.25 -29.46 -27.80
CA ALA A 18 -11.53 -29.85 -27.23
C ALA A 18 -12.72 -28.95 -27.67
N ILE A 19 -12.47 -27.81 -28.27
CA ILE A 19 -13.52 -26.90 -28.76
C ILE A 19 -14.19 -27.49 -29.99
N PRO A 20 -15.53 -27.54 -30.07
CA PRO A 20 -16.24 -28.05 -31.26
C PRO A 20 -15.96 -27.22 -32.52
N ILE A 21 -15.92 -27.88 -33.67
CA ILE A 21 -15.78 -27.22 -34.98
C ILE A 21 -16.94 -26.22 -35.18
N GLY A 22 -16.65 -25.05 -35.70
CA GLY A 22 -17.59 -23.97 -35.91
C GLY A 22 -17.77 -23.02 -34.72
N SER A 23 -17.31 -23.42 -33.54
CA SER A 23 -17.41 -22.58 -32.33
C SER A 23 -16.51 -21.36 -32.42
N LYS A 24 -17.01 -20.26 -31.85
CA LYS A 24 -16.31 -18.99 -31.70
C LYS A 24 -16.32 -18.56 -30.22
N ILE A 25 -15.17 -18.44 -29.62
CA ILE A 25 -14.99 -18.03 -28.23
C ILE A 25 -14.34 -16.66 -28.21
N MET A 26 -14.91 -15.72 -27.42
CA MET A 26 -14.37 -14.36 -27.26
C MET A 26 -13.89 -14.20 -25.82
N LEU A 27 -12.62 -13.86 -25.66
CA LEU A 27 -11.97 -13.58 -24.39
C LEU A 27 -11.84 -12.07 -24.22
N PRO A 28 -12.53 -11.44 -23.26
CA PRO A 28 -12.37 -10.02 -22.99
C PRO A 28 -10.95 -9.73 -22.50
N LEU A 29 -10.25 -8.82 -23.16
CA LEU A 29 -8.93 -8.33 -22.72
C LEU A 29 -9.04 -7.02 -21.94
N SER A 30 -10.00 -6.16 -22.33
CA SER A 30 -10.38 -4.92 -21.65
C SER A 30 -11.74 -4.47 -22.12
N HIS A 31 -12.27 -3.38 -21.57
CA HIS A 31 -13.58 -2.84 -21.99
C HIS A 31 -13.62 -2.60 -23.49
N GLY A 32 -14.62 -3.19 -24.16
CA GLY A 32 -14.79 -3.10 -25.61
C GLY A 32 -13.73 -3.81 -26.47
N ARG A 33 -12.79 -4.58 -25.91
CA ARG A 33 -11.69 -5.23 -26.63
C ARG A 33 -11.62 -6.69 -26.26
N ALA A 34 -11.69 -7.59 -27.25
CA ALA A 34 -11.65 -9.01 -27.01
C ALA A 34 -10.76 -9.74 -28.03
N LEU A 35 -10.02 -10.73 -27.56
CA LEU A 35 -9.36 -11.73 -28.40
C LEU A 35 -10.36 -12.84 -28.68
N GLY A 36 -10.54 -13.20 -29.94
CA GLY A 36 -11.41 -14.29 -30.38
C GLY A 36 -10.59 -15.48 -30.88
N TYR A 37 -11.13 -16.68 -30.67
CA TYR A 37 -10.70 -17.88 -31.33
C TYR A 37 -11.89 -18.53 -32.03
N ARG A 38 -11.75 -18.87 -33.29
CA ARG A 38 -12.76 -19.60 -34.08
C ARG A 38 -12.19 -20.92 -34.56
N LYS A 39 -12.81 -22.02 -34.19
CA LYS A 39 -12.43 -23.36 -34.62
C LYS A 39 -12.98 -23.63 -36.01
N GLY A 40 -12.11 -23.73 -36.98
CA GLY A 40 -12.44 -24.21 -38.32
C GLY A 40 -12.33 -25.73 -38.47
N SER A 41 -12.71 -26.25 -39.63
CA SER A 41 -12.59 -27.69 -39.93
C SER A 41 -11.14 -28.19 -40.01
N LYS A 42 -10.25 -27.35 -40.52
CA LYS A 42 -8.81 -27.69 -40.67
C LYS A 42 -7.94 -26.87 -39.66
N TRP A 43 -8.26 -25.59 -39.47
CA TRP A 43 -7.42 -24.66 -38.73
C TRP A 43 -8.25 -23.82 -37.73
N GLY A 44 -7.68 -23.56 -36.57
CA GLY A 44 -8.16 -22.49 -35.68
C GLY A 44 -7.68 -21.13 -36.19
N VAL A 45 -8.45 -20.10 -35.92
CA VAL A 45 -8.16 -18.73 -36.36
C VAL A 45 -8.29 -17.78 -35.19
N TRP A 46 -7.27 -16.96 -34.98
CA TRP A 46 -7.29 -15.85 -34.04
C TRP A 46 -7.95 -14.61 -34.64
N LEU A 47 -8.80 -13.99 -33.85
CA LEU A 47 -9.58 -12.78 -34.19
C LEU A 47 -9.37 -11.72 -33.15
N ALA A 48 -9.39 -10.46 -33.54
CA ALA A 48 -9.53 -9.34 -32.60
C ALA A 48 -10.89 -8.66 -32.82
N ARG A 49 -11.59 -8.34 -31.75
CA ARG A 49 -12.86 -7.57 -31.81
C ARG A 49 -12.73 -6.31 -30.97
N PHE A 50 -13.05 -5.20 -31.59
CA PHE A 50 -13.17 -3.90 -30.96
C PHE A 50 -14.63 -3.44 -31.01
N ASP A 51 -15.16 -2.95 -29.88
CA ASP A 51 -16.54 -2.52 -29.71
C ASP A 51 -16.55 -1.27 -28.81
N ALA A 52 -16.88 -0.11 -29.33
CA ALA A 52 -16.96 1.15 -28.58
C ALA A 52 -17.96 2.10 -29.25
N ASP A 53 -18.86 2.69 -28.47
CA ASP A 53 -19.79 3.77 -28.86
C ASP A 53 -20.52 3.52 -30.18
N GLY A 54 -20.99 2.29 -30.38
CA GLY A 54 -21.72 1.88 -31.62
C GLY A 54 -20.82 1.47 -32.79
N PHE A 55 -19.50 1.65 -32.69
CA PHE A 55 -18.54 1.14 -33.66
C PHE A 55 -18.09 -0.25 -33.28
N ARG A 56 -18.35 -1.25 -34.14
CA ARG A 56 -17.88 -2.63 -33.96
C ARG A 56 -17.08 -3.06 -35.17
N LYS A 57 -15.84 -3.50 -34.91
CA LYS A 57 -14.97 -4.08 -35.94
C LYS A 57 -14.32 -5.35 -35.45
N GLU A 58 -14.17 -6.30 -36.35
CA GLU A 58 -13.48 -7.58 -36.12
C GLU A 58 -12.46 -7.80 -37.23
N GLU A 59 -11.29 -8.31 -36.85
CA GLU A 59 -10.16 -8.55 -37.74
C GLU A 59 -9.57 -9.93 -37.50
N LYS A 60 -9.19 -10.61 -38.60
CA LYS A 60 -8.45 -11.87 -38.53
C LYS A 60 -6.96 -11.57 -38.27
N LEU A 61 -6.42 -12.07 -37.17
CA LEU A 61 -5.02 -11.86 -36.79
C LEU A 61 -4.05 -12.87 -37.42
N GLY A 62 -4.47 -14.12 -37.52
CA GLY A 62 -3.67 -15.22 -38.03
C GLY A 62 -4.28 -16.59 -37.77
N LEU A 63 -3.60 -17.63 -38.16
CA LEU A 63 -3.95 -19.01 -37.81
C LEU A 63 -3.50 -19.29 -36.37
N ALA A 64 -4.21 -20.17 -35.68
CA ALA A 64 -3.77 -20.64 -34.39
C ALA A 64 -2.77 -21.80 -34.59
N ASP A 65 -1.84 -21.94 -33.67
CA ASP A 65 -0.83 -22.97 -33.61
C ASP A 65 -1.39 -24.36 -33.20
N ASP A 66 -2.61 -24.68 -33.67
CA ASP A 66 -3.28 -25.96 -33.34
C ASP A 66 -2.62 -27.17 -33.99
N ILE A 67 -2.02 -26.98 -35.15
CA ILE A 67 -1.39 -28.04 -35.97
C ILE A 67 0.06 -27.68 -36.28
N LEU A 68 0.32 -26.45 -36.74
CA LEU A 68 1.65 -25.95 -37.07
C LEU A 68 2.24 -25.18 -35.88
N ASP A 69 3.56 -25.15 -35.78
CA ASP A 69 4.23 -24.36 -34.76
C ASP A 69 4.11 -22.85 -35.03
N ALA A 70 4.01 -22.09 -33.96
CA ALA A 70 3.87 -20.64 -34.03
C ALA A 70 5.18 -19.99 -34.51
N GLU A 71 5.12 -19.24 -35.60
CA GLU A 71 6.23 -18.47 -36.18
C GLU A 71 6.12 -16.95 -35.88
N GLY A 72 5.03 -16.54 -35.26
CA GLY A 72 4.80 -15.13 -34.86
C GLY A 72 4.24 -14.23 -35.97
N THR A 73 4.09 -14.71 -37.22
CA THR A 73 3.58 -13.90 -38.36
C THR A 73 2.25 -14.40 -38.89
N ARG A 74 2.18 -15.58 -39.43
CA ARG A 74 0.95 -16.20 -39.98
C ARG A 74 0.29 -17.16 -39.01
N VAL A 75 1.12 -17.97 -38.32
CA VAL A 75 0.69 -18.87 -37.25
C VAL A 75 1.12 -18.32 -35.93
N LEU A 76 0.16 -18.18 -35.01
CA LEU A 76 0.34 -17.48 -33.73
C LEU A 76 -0.04 -18.43 -32.59
N ASP A 77 0.77 -18.44 -31.53
CA ASP A 77 0.36 -18.97 -30.27
C ASP A 77 -0.57 -17.98 -29.55
N PHE A 78 -1.05 -18.34 -28.37
CA PHE A 78 -1.98 -17.51 -27.59
C PHE A 78 -1.37 -16.17 -27.18
N ALA A 79 -0.10 -16.13 -26.78
CA ALA A 79 0.58 -14.92 -26.35
C ALA A 79 0.83 -13.96 -27.52
N GLN A 80 1.30 -14.51 -28.65
CA GLN A 80 1.51 -13.76 -29.88
C GLN A 80 0.19 -13.20 -30.44
N ALA A 81 -0.90 -13.99 -30.35
CA ALA A 81 -2.22 -13.53 -30.75
C ALA A 81 -2.74 -12.39 -29.86
N GLN A 82 -2.50 -12.44 -28.54
CA GLN A 82 -2.83 -11.32 -27.64
C GLN A 82 -2.04 -10.07 -28.00
N GLU A 83 -0.76 -10.18 -28.27
CA GLU A 83 0.10 -9.05 -28.64
C GLU A 83 -0.35 -8.43 -29.96
N LYS A 84 -0.62 -9.24 -30.96
CA LYS A 84 -1.12 -8.80 -32.27
C LYS A 84 -2.52 -8.15 -32.17
N ALA A 85 -3.37 -8.68 -31.28
CA ALA A 85 -4.68 -8.07 -30.99
C ALA A 85 -4.52 -6.69 -30.37
N ARG A 86 -3.62 -6.52 -29.42
CA ARG A 86 -3.33 -5.22 -28.78
C ARG A 86 -2.86 -4.19 -29.80
N THR A 87 -1.98 -4.60 -30.72
CA THR A 87 -1.53 -3.73 -31.84
C THR A 87 -2.70 -3.28 -32.72
N TRP A 88 -3.56 -4.23 -33.08
CA TRP A 88 -4.69 -3.95 -33.95
C TRP A 88 -5.75 -3.04 -33.28
N PHE A 89 -5.98 -3.18 -31.96
CA PHE A 89 -6.93 -2.30 -31.24
C PHE A 89 -6.59 -0.82 -31.33
N LEU A 90 -5.33 -0.47 -31.50
CA LEU A 90 -4.92 0.93 -31.71
C LEU A 90 -5.48 1.46 -33.02
N THR A 91 -5.27 0.70 -34.09
CA THR A 91 -5.79 1.05 -35.42
C THR A 91 -7.32 1.14 -35.39
N ALA A 92 -7.98 0.18 -34.72
CA ALA A 92 -9.43 0.16 -34.59
C ALA A 92 -9.97 1.36 -33.78
N THR A 93 -9.27 1.76 -32.70
CA THR A 93 -9.62 2.96 -31.92
C THR A 93 -9.53 4.22 -32.77
N THR A 94 -8.44 4.38 -33.53
CA THR A 94 -8.27 5.52 -34.45
C THR A 94 -9.37 5.60 -35.51
N MET A 95 -9.83 4.44 -36.01
CA MET A 95 -10.93 4.38 -36.96
C MET A 95 -12.30 4.73 -36.35
N ALA A 96 -12.51 4.34 -35.07
CA ALA A 96 -13.76 4.60 -34.37
C ALA A 96 -13.94 6.07 -33.96
N THR A 97 -12.86 6.72 -33.53
CA THR A 97 -12.91 8.11 -33.04
C THR A 97 -12.84 9.16 -34.16
N GLY A 98 -12.51 8.75 -35.39
CA GLY A 98 -12.29 9.69 -36.49
C GLY A 98 -11.13 10.65 -36.26
N GLU A 99 -10.47 10.55 -35.10
CA GLU A 99 -9.31 11.34 -34.76
C GLU A 99 -8.06 10.71 -35.38
N HIS A 100 -7.61 11.26 -36.49
CA HIS A 100 -6.20 11.21 -36.84
C HIS A 100 -5.44 11.89 -35.70
N VAL A 101 -4.96 11.13 -34.72
CA VAL A 101 -3.98 11.60 -33.74
C VAL A 101 -2.63 11.75 -34.45
N SER A 102 -2.60 12.57 -35.49
CA SER A 102 -1.38 13.20 -35.96
C SER A 102 -1.14 14.49 -35.18
N ARG A 103 -1.00 14.40 -33.86
CA ARG A 103 -0.23 15.41 -33.13
C ARG A 103 1.20 15.26 -33.61
N ARG A 104 1.64 16.18 -34.46
CA ARG A 104 3.08 16.37 -34.74
C ARG A 104 3.81 16.41 -33.40
N GLY A 105 4.45 15.27 -32.99
CA GLY A 105 5.18 15.19 -31.75
C GLY A 105 5.00 13.92 -30.91
N GLY A 106 3.95 13.10 -31.12
CA GLY A 106 3.66 11.89 -30.35
C GLY A 106 3.25 12.17 -28.88
N TYR A 107 2.71 11.14 -28.21
CA TYR A 107 2.28 11.25 -26.79
C TYR A 107 3.49 11.26 -25.85
N THR A 108 3.68 12.36 -25.13
CA THR A 108 4.86 12.58 -24.28
C THR A 108 4.64 12.15 -22.85
N VAL A 109 5.74 11.94 -22.11
CA VAL A 109 5.71 11.65 -20.67
C VAL A 109 5.03 12.77 -19.87
N ASN A 110 5.20 14.05 -20.30
CA ASN A 110 4.51 15.17 -19.69
C ASN A 110 2.99 15.04 -19.82
N GLN A 111 2.49 14.77 -21.02
CA GLN A 111 1.06 14.55 -21.25
C GLN A 111 0.55 13.36 -20.45
N CYS A 112 1.29 12.26 -20.43
CA CYS A 112 0.97 11.08 -19.64
C CYS A 112 0.84 11.40 -18.14
N CYS A 113 1.78 12.15 -17.57
CA CYS A 113 1.73 12.56 -16.18
C CYS A 113 0.52 13.47 -15.88
N LEU A 114 0.24 14.44 -16.75
CA LEU A 114 -0.90 15.34 -16.60
C LEU A 114 -2.24 14.60 -16.65
N ASP A 115 -2.39 13.67 -17.59
CA ASP A 115 -3.61 12.87 -17.72
C ASP A 115 -3.80 11.94 -16.52
N TYR A 116 -2.73 11.35 -16.02
CA TYR A 116 -2.75 10.56 -14.79
C TYR A 116 -3.16 11.40 -13.56
N LEU A 117 -2.66 12.62 -13.46
CA LEU A 117 -3.04 13.55 -12.38
C LEU A 117 -4.51 13.92 -12.46
N LYS A 118 -5.05 14.20 -13.65
CA LYS A 118 -6.49 14.44 -13.86
C LYS A 118 -7.32 13.21 -13.46
N HIS A 119 -6.86 12.00 -13.80
CA HIS A 119 -7.52 10.76 -13.38
C HIS A 119 -7.57 10.61 -11.86
N LEU A 120 -6.45 10.85 -11.16
CA LEU A 120 -6.39 10.82 -9.69
C LEU A 120 -7.30 11.87 -9.05
N GLU A 121 -7.36 13.07 -9.61
CA GLU A 121 -8.19 14.17 -9.12
C GLU A 121 -9.69 13.84 -9.22
N ARG A 122 -10.15 13.34 -10.38
CA ARG A 122 -11.54 12.90 -10.60
C ARG A 122 -11.97 11.81 -9.61
N ARG A 123 -11.03 10.94 -9.20
CA ARG A 123 -11.27 9.87 -8.21
C ARG A 123 -11.17 10.34 -6.76
N GLY A 124 -10.84 11.61 -6.50
CA GLY A 124 -10.58 12.09 -5.15
C GLY A 124 -9.43 11.34 -4.44
N ALA A 125 -8.42 10.90 -5.18
CA ALA A 125 -7.34 10.07 -4.64
C ALA A 125 -6.57 10.78 -3.54
N PRO A 126 -6.44 10.20 -2.33
CA PRO A 126 -5.87 10.87 -1.16
C PRO A 126 -4.38 11.20 -1.29
N ASP A 127 -3.67 10.55 -2.21
CA ASP A 127 -2.25 10.78 -2.49
C ASP A 127 -2.00 11.69 -3.72
N TYR A 128 -3.04 12.28 -4.31
CA TYR A 128 -2.96 13.17 -5.46
C TYR A 128 -1.86 14.24 -5.28
N ARG A 129 -1.89 14.99 -4.18
CA ARG A 129 -0.93 16.08 -3.92
C ARG A 129 0.51 15.59 -3.88
N HIS A 130 0.76 14.44 -3.27
CA HIS A 130 2.09 13.84 -3.19
C HIS A 130 2.55 13.28 -4.54
N THR A 131 1.63 12.70 -5.30
CA THR A 131 1.90 12.19 -6.64
C THR A 131 2.21 13.34 -7.59
N LYS A 132 1.40 14.40 -7.56
CA LYS A 132 1.67 15.63 -8.34
C LYS A 132 3.05 16.19 -8.04
N TYR A 133 3.38 16.39 -6.75
CA TYR A 133 4.70 16.87 -6.35
C TYR A 133 5.84 16.01 -6.89
N ASP A 134 5.74 14.69 -6.78
CA ASP A 134 6.80 13.78 -7.23
C ASP A 134 6.96 13.81 -8.77
N LEU A 135 5.86 13.83 -9.52
CA LEU A 135 5.91 13.88 -10.98
C LEU A 135 6.44 15.24 -11.48
N ASP A 136 5.94 16.35 -10.94
CA ASP A 136 6.36 17.71 -11.30
C ASP A 136 7.83 17.97 -10.94
N ALA A 137 8.28 17.43 -9.82
CA ALA A 137 9.63 17.69 -9.31
C ALA A 137 10.71 16.82 -9.95
N TYR A 138 10.38 15.61 -10.39
CA TYR A 138 11.38 14.63 -10.81
C TYR A 138 11.15 14.05 -12.21
N ALA A 139 9.93 13.71 -12.59
CA ALA A 139 9.67 13.05 -13.86
C ALA A 139 9.58 14.07 -15.02
N ILE A 140 8.71 15.07 -14.89
CA ILE A 140 8.43 16.03 -15.96
C ILE A 140 9.71 16.81 -16.38
N PRO A 141 10.56 17.33 -15.48
CA PRO A 141 11.73 18.11 -15.89
C PRO A 141 12.79 17.29 -16.65
N LYS A 142 12.88 15.99 -16.40
CA LYS A 142 13.92 15.12 -16.99
C LYS A 142 13.41 14.29 -18.16
N LEU A 143 12.16 13.82 -18.08
CA LEU A 143 11.59 12.87 -19.05
C LEU A 143 10.42 13.47 -19.83
N GLY A 144 9.84 14.58 -19.40
CA GLY A 144 8.58 15.12 -19.89
C GLY A 144 8.52 15.36 -21.41
N PHE A 145 9.65 15.72 -22.02
CA PHE A 145 9.75 15.95 -23.46
C PHE A 145 9.86 14.66 -24.29
N LEU A 146 10.16 13.53 -23.65
CA LEU A 146 10.29 12.26 -24.35
C LEU A 146 8.93 11.69 -24.73
N GLN A 147 8.86 11.06 -25.89
CA GLN A 147 7.71 10.27 -26.29
C GLN A 147 7.65 8.98 -25.45
N VAL A 148 6.47 8.62 -24.93
CA VAL A 148 6.31 7.41 -24.12
C VAL A 148 6.70 6.15 -24.92
N ALA A 149 6.40 6.11 -26.21
CA ALA A 149 6.77 4.99 -27.09
C ALA A 149 8.29 4.82 -27.25
N LYS A 150 9.07 5.87 -26.98
CA LYS A 150 10.54 5.86 -27.07
C LYS A 150 11.25 5.64 -25.73
N LEU A 151 10.48 5.43 -24.65
CA LEU A 151 11.06 5.11 -23.35
C LEU A 151 11.71 3.72 -23.39
N THR A 152 12.93 3.65 -22.87
CA THR A 152 13.66 2.39 -22.72
C THR A 152 13.98 2.13 -21.27
N ARG A 153 14.12 0.85 -20.91
CA ARG A 153 14.46 0.43 -19.55
C ARG A 153 15.79 1.03 -19.07
N PRO A 154 16.89 1.01 -19.82
CA PRO A 154 18.16 1.63 -19.40
C PRO A 154 18.00 3.11 -19.05
N LYS A 155 17.26 3.88 -19.86
CA LYS A 155 17.03 5.31 -19.60
C LYS A 155 16.26 5.55 -18.30
N LEU A 156 15.29 4.71 -17.99
CA LEU A 156 14.54 4.81 -16.73
C LEU A 156 15.35 4.34 -15.51
N GLU A 157 16.24 3.37 -15.69
CA GLU A 157 17.19 2.93 -14.67
C GLU A 157 18.21 4.04 -14.35
N GLU A 158 18.77 4.67 -15.37
CA GLU A 158 19.66 5.84 -15.23
C GLU A 158 18.95 6.98 -14.49
N TRP A 159 17.77 7.39 -14.96
CA TRP A 159 16.97 8.44 -14.30
C TRP A 159 16.66 8.12 -12.83
N ARG A 160 16.32 6.86 -12.53
CA ARG A 160 16.09 6.42 -11.15
C ARG A 160 17.38 6.49 -10.32
N ALA A 161 18.52 6.14 -10.89
CA ALA A 161 19.83 6.23 -10.24
C ALA A 161 20.20 7.68 -9.94
N ASP A 162 19.95 8.60 -10.87
CA ASP A 162 20.14 10.04 -10.68
C ASP A 162 19.32 10.59 -9.49
N ILE A 163 18.06 10.16 -9.37
CA ILE A 163 17.23 10.53 -8.22
C ILE A 163 17.85 10.03 -6.93
N ALA A 164 18.37 8.80 -6.91
CA ALA A 164 18.99 8.22 -5.73
C ALA A 164 20.30 8.91 -5.34
N ALA A 165 21.09 9.35 -6.32
CA ALA A 165 22.33 10.08 -6.12
C ALA A 165 22.12 11.55 -5.73
N SER A 166 20.97 12.14 -6.11
CA SER A 166 20.69 13.55 -5.85
C SER A 166 20.45 13.84 -4.37
N PRO A 167 20.86 15.00 -3.84
CA PRO A 167 20.56 15.39 -2.48
C PRO A 167 19.05 15.56 -2.25
N ARG A 168 18.63 15.51 -0.99
CA ARG A 168 17.22 15.73 -0.63
C ARG A 168 16.82 17.17 -1.01
N ARG A 169 15.71 17.33 -1.73
CA ARG A 169 15.15 18.67 -1.98
C ARG A 169 14.61 19.24 -0.67
N THR A 170 15.20 20.32 -0.21
CA THR A 170 14.72 21.11 0.94
C THR A 170 13.83 22.26 0.45
N ASN A 171 12.84 22.67 1.25
CA ASN A 171 12.08 23.87 0.95
C ASN A 171 13.02 25.08 0.97
N ARG A 172 12.94 25.93 -0.06
CA ARG A 172 13.83 27.10 -0.28
C ARG A 172 13.94 28.09 0.88
N LYS A 173 13.10 27.98 1.91
CA LYS A 173 13.10 28.89 3.09
C LYS A 173 14.28 28.67 4.06
N HIS A 174 15.05 27.60 3.94
CA HIS A 174 16.24 27.32 4.76
C HIS A 174 17.49 27.18 3.89
N LYS A 175 17.84 28.25 3.20
CA LYS A 175 19.01 28.34 2.30
C LYS A 175 20.29 28.76 3.06
N GLN A 176 20.54 28.22 4.24
CA GLN A 176 21.74 28.61 5.02
C GLN A 176 22.76 27.50 5.28
N ASP A 177 22.63 26.31 4.67
CA ASP A 177 23.66 25.30 4.77
C ASP A 177 24.27 25.03 3.38
N ASN A 178 25.27 25.82 3.01
CA ASN A 178 26.17 25.58 1.90
C ASN A 178 27.28 24.57 2.25
N GLN A 179 27.12 23.77 3.30
CA GLN A 179 28.07 22.70 3.58
C GLN A 179 27.79 21.51 2.66
N PRO A 180 28.82 20.91 2.04
CA PRO A 180 28.68 19.68 1.29
C PRO A 180 28.15 18.61 2.23
N HIS A 181 26.90 18.22 2.02
CA HIS A 181 26.26 17.17 2.80
C HIS A 181 26.95 15.86 2.47
N VAL A 182 27.82 15.37 3.35
CA VAL A 182 28.38 14.03 3.25
C VAL A 182 27.21 13.06 3.34
N GLN A 183 26.88 12.39 2.24
CA GLN A 183 25.80 11.42 2.21
C GLN A 183 26.20 10.19 3.02
N THR A 184 25.54 9.99 4.15
CA THR A 184 25.68 8.75 4.91
C THR A 184 25.00 7.60 4.16
N GLU A 185 25.37 6.34 4.44
CA GLU A 185 24.67 5.18 3.89
C GLU A 185 23.17 5.21 4.18
N GLU A 186 22.78 5.74 5.33
CA GLU A 186 21.37 5.90 5.72
C GLU A 186 20.67 6.94 4.82
N ASP A 187 21.35 8.00 4.41
CA ASP A 187 20.80 8.99 3.48
C ASP A 187 20.67 8.41 2.08
N LEU A 188 21.65 7.65 1.62
CA LEU A 188 21.58 6.92 0.35
C LEU A 188 20.43 5.92 0.35
N ARG A 189 20.26 5.15 1.41
CA ARG A 189 19.13 4.23 1.57
C ARG A 189 17.79 4.96 1.46
N LYS A 190 17.62 6.08 2.16
CA LYS A 190 16.40 6.92 2.11
C LYS A 190 16.16 7.48 0.72
N ARG A 191 17.23 7.87 0.02
CA ARG A 191 17.16 8.37 -1.36
C ARG A 191 16.73 7.26 -2.33
N ARG A 192 17.29 6.06 -2.21
CA ARG A 192 16.88 4.88 -2.98
C ARG A 192 15.39 4.54 -2.75
N ALA A 193 14.91 4.58 -1.51
CA ALA A 193 13.49 4.40 -1.19
C ALA A 193 12.61 5.47 -1.86
N THR A 194 13.08 6.73 -1.88
CA THR A 194 12.40 7.83 -2.56
C THR A 194 12.35 7.59 -4.07
N ALA A 195 13.47 7.21 -4.69
CA ALA A 195 13.55 6.91 -6.12
C ALA A 195 12.61 5.74 -6.51
N ASN A 196 12.53 4.69 -5.71
CA ASN A 196 11.58 3.59 -5.92
C ASN A 196 10.12 4.08 -5.87
N ARG A 197 9.78 4.97 -4.94
CA ARG A 197 8.44 5.55 -4.83
C ARG A 197 8.08 6.37 -6.07
N ILE A 198 8.99 7.24 -6.53
CA ILE A 198 8.78 8.10 -7.69
C ILE A 198 8.63 7.25 -8.96
N MET A 199 9.50 6.24 -9.14
CA MET A 199 9.41 5.30 -10.26
C MET A 199 8.07 4.55 -10.28
N ARG A 200 7.56 4.16 -9.11
CA ARG A 200 6.25 3.50 -9.00
C ARG A 200 5.11 4.42 -9.46
N ARG A 201 5.17 5.72 -9.14
CA ARG A 201 4.19 6.72 -9.58
C ARG A 201 4.23 6.96 -11.09
N LEU A 202 5.43 7.09 -11.64
CA LEU A 202 5.59 7.20 -13.09
C LEU A 202 5.08 5.95 -13.81
N ARG A 203 5.42 4.75 -13.30
CA ARG A 203 4.92 3.48 -13.85
C ARG A 203 3.39 3.41 -13.82
N ALA A 204 2.75 3.89 -12.76
CA ALA A 204 1.29 3.92 -12.68
C ALA A 204 0.68 4.84 -13.77
N ALA A 205 1.30 5.98 -14.04
CA ALA A 205 0.88 6.88 -15.12
C ALA A 205 1.05 6.21 -16.50
N LEU A 206 2.19 5.57 -16.76
CA LEU A 206 2.47 4.88 -18.01
C LEU A 206 1.52 3.70 -18.26
N ASN A 207 1.21 2.93 -17.20
CA ASN A 207 0.27 1.82 -17.28
C ASN A 207 -1.16 2.31 -17.58
N LEU A 208 -1.60 3.40 -16.94
CA LEU A 208 -2.92 3.99 -17.23
C LEU A 208 -3.00 4.45 -18.69
N ALA A 209 -1.97 5.13 -19.19
CA ALA A 209 -1.93 5.57 -20.58
C ALA A 209 -2.01 4.40 -21.57
N LEU A 210 -1.40 3.26 -21.23
CA LEU A 210 -1.48 2.03 -22.00
C LEU A 210 -2.88 1.40 -21.93
N GLU A 211 -3.45 1.32 -20.71
CA GLU A 211 -4.79 0.76 -20.46
C GLU A 211 -5.90 1.56 -21.18
N GLU A 212 -5.77 2.89 -21.20
CA GLU A 212 -6.67 3.79 -21.91
C GLU A 212 -6.41 3.86 -23.44
N GLY A 213 -5.40 3.15 -23.94
CA GLY A 213 -5.04 3.13 -25.37
C GLY A 213 -4.48 4.45 -25.91
N ARG A 214 -3.98 5.34 -25.03
CA ARG A 214 -3.38 6.64 -25.43
C ARG A 214 -2.00 6.49 -26.05
N VAL A 215 -1.33 5.40 -25.75
CA VAL A 215 -0.01 5.07 -26.28
C VAL A 215 0.08 3.57 -26.54
N TYR A 216 0.78 3.21 -27.60
CA TYR A 216 1.24 1.87 -27.83
C TYR A 216 2.73 1.77 -27.51
N ALA A 217 3.07 0.97 -26.53
CA ALA A 217 4.44 0.72 -26.14
C ALA A 217 4.55 -0.63 -25.43
N ASN A 218 5.74 -1.22 -25.47
CA ASN A 218 6.00 -2.44 -24.71
C ASN A 218 6.10 -2.09 -23.20
N PRO A 219 5.19 -2.59 -22.33
CA PRO A 219 5.23 -2.29 -20.89
C PRO A 219 6.48 -2.82 -20.19
N MET A 220 7.23 -3.76 -20.82
CA MET A 220 8.52 -4.20 -20.31
C MET A 220 9.57 -3.10 -20.31
N ALA A 221 9.40 -2.05 -21.14
CA ALA A 221 10.32 -0.91 -21.18
C ALA A 221 10.37 -0.15 -19.85
N TRP A 222 9.29 -0.14 -19.07
CA TRP A 222 9.25 0.50 -17.73
C TRP A 222 9.14 -0.48 -16.56
N LYS A 223 9.38 -1.77 -16.79
CA LYS A 223 9.54 -2.76 -15.72
C LYS A 223 10.93 -2.66 -15.08
N VAL A 224 11.22 -1.49 -14.51
CA VAL A 224 12.46 -1.25 -13.75
C VAL A 224 12.35 -1.90 -12.38
N LEU A 225 13.32 -2.73 -12.01
CA LEU A 225 13.36 -3.40 -10.69
C LEU A 225 13.66 -2.35 -9.59
N PRO A 226 13.01 -2.40 -8.44
CA PRO A 226 13.31 -1.46 -7.37
C PRO A 226 14.72 -1.68 -6.82
N PHE A 227 15.30 -0.64 -6.19
CA PHE A 227 16.46 -0.83 -5.33
C PHE A 227 16.06 -1.72 -4.15
N GLU A 228 16.85 -2.72 -3.87
CA GLU A 228 16.65 -3.66 -2.77
C GLU A 228 17.12 -3.07 -1.42
N ASN A 229 16.74 -3.69 -0.33
CA ASN A 229 17.18 -3.36 1.03
C ASN A 229 16.98 -1.89 1.44
N VAL A 230 16.02 -1.21 0.82
CA VAL A 230 15.69 0.18 1.15
C VAL A 230 14.74 0.30 2.35
N GLU A 231 14.03 -0.76 2.67
CA GLU A 231 13.10 -0.81 3.80
C GLU A 231 13.77 -1.51 4.98
N VAL A 232 14.26 -0.74 5.92
CA VAL A 232 14.70 -1.28 7.21
C VAL A 232 13.52 -1.23 8.16
N ALA A 233 13.05 -2.39 8.57
CA ALA A 233 12.05 -2.54 9.61
C ALA A 233 12.69 -2.21 10.99
N ARG A 234 13.01 -0.94 11.22
CA ARG A 234 13.41 -0.47 12.55
C ARG A 234 12.16 0.08 13.22
N ALA A 235 11.48 -0.78 13.96
CA ALA A 235 10.53 -0.31 14.94
C ALA A 235 11.32 0.39 16.06
N ILE A 236 11.39 1.72 15.99
CA ILE A 236 11.90 2.51 17.11
C ILE A 236 10.75 2.55 18.13
N PHE A 237 10.90 1.83 19.22
CA PHE A 237 9.99 1.87 20.37
C PHE A 237 10.71 2.42 21.60
N LEU A 238 9.96 3.02 22.48
CA LEU A 238 10.49 3.58 23.71
C LEU A 238 10.67 2.49 24.75
N SER A 239 11.80 2.49 25.46
CA SER A 239 11.95 1.71 26.68
C SER A 239 10.94 2.16 27.73
N GLU A 240 10.61 1.34 28.73
CA GLU A 240 9.69 1.73 29.78
C GLU A 240 10.16 3.00 30.53
N LYS A 241 11.47 3.13 30.73
CA LYS A 241 12.09 4.32 31.32
C LYS A 241 11.80 5.56 30.46
N ASP A 242 12.02 5.44 29.14
CA ASP A 242 11.79 6.55 28.22
C ASP A 242 10.31 6.90 28.10
N GLN A 243 9.42 5.91 28.12
CA GLN A 243 7.97 6.13 28.15
C GLN A 243 7.55 6.96 29.36
N ARG A 244 7.98 6.56 30.57
CA ARG A 244 7.70 7.29 31.81
C ARG A 244 8.26 8.70 31.77
N SER A 245 9.51 8.86 31.34
CA SER A 245 10.15 10.18 31.21
C SER A 245 9.45 11.07 30.21
N PHE A 246 9.02 10.51 29.07
CA PHE A 246 8.31 11.25 28.03
C PHE A 246 6.92 11.69 28.47
N VAL A 247 6.12 10.80 29.08
CA VAL A 247 4.80 11.13 29.61
C VAL A 247 4.90 12.19 30.70
N LYS A 248 5.91 12.11 31.59
CA LYS A 248 6.18 13.14 32.60
C LYS A 248 6.53 14.49 31.96
N ALA A 249 7.35 14.49 30.90
CA ALA A 249 7.70 15.71 30.18
C ALA A 249 6.49 16.36 29.48
N CYS A 250 5.50 15.56 29.07
CA CYS A 250 4.24 16.05 28.49
C CYS A 250 3.32 16.73 29.51
N ALA A 251 3.55 16.56 30.82
CA ALA A 251 2.65 17.09 31.88
C ALA A 251 2.52 18.63 31.88
N LYS A 252 3.48 19.34 31.27
CA LYS A 252 3.38 20.81 31.06
C LYS A 252 2.29 21.22 30.11
N GLU A 253 1.86 20.33 29.22
CA GLU A 253 0.81 20.49 28.22
C GLU A 253 -0.20 19.35 28.42
N LYS A 254 -1.16 19.55 29.37
CA LYS A 254 -2.10 18.49 29.82
C LYS A 254 -2.86 17.83 28.65
N ASP A 255 -3.31 18.64 27.71
CA ASP A 255 -4.08 18.12 26.56
C ASP A 255 -3.21 17.28 25.61
N PHE A 256 -1.93 17.70 25.46
CA PHE A 256 -0.96 16.88 24.71
C PHE A 256 -0.62 15.59 25.47
N GLN A 257 -0.48 15.64 26.80
CA GLN A 257 -0.25 14.44 27.60
C GLN A 257 -1.41 13.43 27.46
N ARG A 258 -2.66 13.91 27.46
CA ARG A 258 -3.86 13.05 27.27
C ARG A 258 -3.82 12.29 25.95
N ILE A 259 -3.54 12.97 24.83
CA ILE A 259 -3.50 12.32 23.53
C ILE A 259 -2.29 11.37 23.40
N VAL A 260 -1.17 11.65 24.04
CA VAL A 260 0.00 10.76 24.12
C VAL A 260 -0.33 9.49 24.90
N ARG A 261 -0.98 9.62 26.07
CA ARG A 261 -1.43 8.46 26.87
C ARG A 261 -2.41 7.59 26.07
N ALA A 262 -3.39 8.22 25.41
CA ALA A 262 -4.30 7.51 24.52
C ALA A 262 -3.54 6.73 23.43
N GLY A 263 -2.50 7.32 22.84
CA GLY A 263 -1.66 6.65 21.84
C GLY A 263 -0.89 5.44 22.38
N LEU A 264 -0.40 5.52 23.61
CA LEU A 264 0.32 4.42 24.27
C LEU A 264 -0.62 3.27 24.70
N TYR A 265 -1.82 3.59 25.17
CA TYR A 265 -2.80 2.59 25.62
C TYR A 265 -3.44 1.85 24.44
N THR A 266 -3.76 2.57 23.36
CA THR A 266 -4.56 2.02 22.27
C THR A 266 -3.75 1.56 21.05
N GLY A 267 -2.51 2.03 20.90
CA GLY A 267 -1.77 1.87 19.66
C GLY A 267 -2.45 2.50 18.44
N ALA A 268 -3.48 3.30 18.61
CA ALA A 268 -4.21 3.92 17.50
C ALA A 268 -3.37 4.99 16.79
N ARG A 269 -3.73 5.28 15.54
CA ARG A 269 -3.05 6.34 14.76
C ARG A 269 -3.45 7.70 15.30
N TYR A 270 -2.53 8.68 15.24
CA TYR A 270 -2.81 10.05 15.68
C TYR A 270 -4.15 10.61 15.18
N GLY A 271 -4.43 10.46 13.88
CA GLY A 271 -5.69 10.95 13.32
C GLY A 271 -6.92 10.11 13.67
N GLU A 272 -6.76 8.88 14.17
CA GLU A 272 -7.85 8.09 14.76
C GLU A 272 -8.17 8.64 16.14
N ILE A 273 -7.16 8.83 16.99
CA ILE A 273 -7.33 9.37 18.35
C ILE A 273 -7.93 10.78 18.32
N GLY A 274 -7.46 11.66 17.43
CA GLY A 274 -7.97 13.02 17.33
C GLY A 274 -9.42 13.15 16.84
N ARG A 275 -10.05 12.04 16.42
CA ARG A 275 -11.46 12.00 16.00
C ARG A 275 -12.38 11.24 16.95
N LEU A 276 -11.85 10.73 18.05
CA LEU A 276 -12.66 10.00 19.02
C LEU A 276 -13.67 10.92 19.71
N GLY A 277 -14.93 10.50 19.73
CA GLY A 277 -15.97 11.07 20.55
C GLY A 277 -16.07 10.37 21.90
N ALA A 278 -16.66 11.01 22.89
CA ALA A 278 -16.86 10.40 24.21
C ALA A 278 -17.70 9.11 24.12
N GLY A 279 -18.67 9.05 23.20
CA GLY A 279 -19.50 7.87 22.95
C GLY A 279 -18.80 6.70 22.29
N ASP A 280 -17.56 6.87 21.79
CA ASP A 280 -16.77 5.77 21.25
C ASP A 280 -16.18 4.86 22.36
N PHE A 281 -16.23 5.29 23.63
CA PHE A 281 -15.74 4.54 24.77
C PHE A 281 -16.85 3.80 25.49
N ASP A 282 -16.72 2.51 25.62
CA ASP A 282 -17.58 1.65 26.44
C ASP A 282 -16.81 1.19 27.68
N SER A 283 -17.13 1.78 28.83
CA SER A 283 -16.49 1.44 30.10
C SER A 283 -16.86 0.06 30.62
N SER A 284 -18.05 -0.43 30.28
CA SER A 284 -18.55 -1.74 30.71
C SER A 284 -17.89 -2.88 29.95
N ALA A 285 -17.73 -2.72 28.64
CA ALA A 285 -17.02 -3.65 27.77
C ALA A 285 -15.49 -3.48 27.84
N GLY A 286 -14.98 -2.38 28.39
CA GLY A 286 -13.56 -2.05 28.38
C GLY A 286 -13.02 -1.84 26.97
N THR A 287 -13.79 -1.24 26.08
CA THR A 287 -13.45 -1.10 24.66
C THR A 287 -13.56 0.35 24.18
N LEU A 288 -12.79 0.62 23.12
CA LEU A 288 -12.84 1.88 22.40
C LEU A 288 -13.13 1.59 20.91
N PHE A 289 -14.21 2.16 20.39
CA PHE A 289 -14.59 1.98 18.99
C PHE A 289 -13.83 2.97 18.09
N ILE A 290 -13.21 2.46 17.05
CA ILE A 290 -12.59 3.27 16.02
C ILE A 290 -13.36 3.09 14.72
N ALA A 291 -14.24 4.04 14.42
CA ALA A 291 -15.18 4.02 13.31
C ALA A 291 -14.50 4.00 11.94
N LYS A 292 -13.33 4.63 11.80
CA LYS A 292 -12.63 4.75 10.52
C LYS A 292 -11.13 4.67 10.67
N SER A 293 -10.51 3.74 9.95
CA SER A 293 -9.05 3.61 9.83
C SER A 293 -8.56 4.13 8.47
N LYS A 294 -7.25 4.20 8.27
CA LYS A 294 -6.64 4.53 6.96
C LYS A 294 -7.02 3.53 5.86
N GLY A 295 -7.37 2.29 6.22
CA GLY A 295 -7.84 1.25 5.30
C GLY A 295 -9.37 1.16 5.19
N GLY A 296 -10.11 2.04 5.87
CA GLY A 296 -11.57 2.04 5.86
C GLY A 296 -12.23 1.02 6.80
N GLN A 297 -11.47 0.21 7.54
CA GLN A 297 -12.01 -0.77 8.47
C GLN A 297 -12.22 -0.17 9.86
N GLN A 298 -13.39 -0.40 10.42
CA GLN A 298 -13.72 -0.13 11.80
C GLN A 298 -13.21 -1.26 12.71
N ARG A 299 -12.96 -0.95 13.99
CA ARG A 299 -12.56 -1.95 14.98
C ARG A 299 -12.83 -1.51 16.39
N TYR A 300 -12.93 -2.48 17.28
CA TYR A 300 -12.87 -2.26 18.72
C TYR A 300 -11.43 -2.47 19.20
N VAL A 301 -10.95 -1.54 20.03
CA VAL A 301 -9.66 -1.65 20.71
C VAL A 301 -9.93 -2.02 22.16
N HIS A 302 -9.44 -3.17 22.61
CA HIS A 302 -9.58 -3.60 24.00
C HIS A 302 -8.58 -2.88 24.88
N LEU A 303 -9.03 -2.47 26.05
CA LEU A 303 -8.26 -1.62 26.97
C LEU A 303 -7.88 -2.40 28.23
N ASP A 304 -6.67 -2.15 28.74
CA ASP A 304 -6.26 -2.65 30.04
C ASP A 304 -6.93 -1.79 31.18
N PRO A 305 -6.94 -2.28 32.43
CA PRO A 305 -7.59 -1.56 33.52
C PRO A 305 -7.09 -0.12 33.76
N GLU A 306 -5.81 0.17 33.47
CA GLU A 306 -5.28 1.53 33.57
C GLU A 306 -5.84 2.42 32.47
N ALA A 307 -5.93 1.90 31.26
CA ALA A 307 -6.53 2.61 30.14
C ALA A 307 -8.05 2.87 30.37
N ILE A 308 -8.78 1.89 30.88
CA ILE A 308 -10.20 2.05 31.22
C ILE A 308 -10.39 3.22 32.20
N ARG A 309 -9.64 3.25 33.29
CA ARG A 309 -9.69 4.38 34.26
C ARG A 309 -9.38 5.70 33.57
N PHE A 310 -8.34 5.74 32.76
CA PHE A 310 -7.97 6.95 32.03
C PHE A 310 -9.08 7.45 31.10
N PHE A 311 -9.69 6.56 30.31
CA PHE A 311 -10.77 6.96 29.40
C PHE A 311 -12.05 7.30 30.16
N SER A 312 -12.35 6.65 31.29
CA SER A 312 -13.46 7.02 32.18
C SER A 312 -13.30 8.46 32.72
N GLU A 313 -12.08 8.83 33.13
CA GLU A 313 -11.78 10.20 33.56
C GLU A 313 -11.92 11.21 32.42
N VAL A 314 -11.45 10.86 31.21
CA VAL A 314 -11.53 11.75 30.03
C VAL A 314 -12.96 11.93 29.57
N CYS A 315 -13.82 10.92 29.67
CA CYS A 315 -15.21 10.97 29.23
C CYS A 315 -16.20 11.39 30.31
N ALA A 316 -15.75 11.55 31.57
CA ALA A 316 -16.64 11.95 32.68
C ALA A 316 -17.36 13.25 32.37
N ASN A 317 -18.71 13.23 32.53
CA ASN A 317 -19.59 14.38 32.33
C ASN A 317 -19.57 14.99 30.92
N ARG A 318 -19.24 14.21 29.89
CA ARG A 318 -19.25 14.65 28.48
C ARG A 318 -20.45 14.06 27.73
N ASP A 319 -20.97 14.86 26.80
CA ASP A 319 -21.93 14.37 25.84
C ASP A 319 -21.25 13.33 24.93
N PRO A 320 -21.92 12.20 24.59
CA PRO A 320 -21.37 11.18 23.68
C PRO A 320 -20.87 11.72 22.34
N ALA A 321 -21.46 12.81 21.84
CA ALA A 321 -21.07 13.43 20.58
C ALA A 321 -19.84 14.36 20.70
N GLU A 322 -19.43 14.70 21.92
CA GLU A 322 -18.27 15.58 22.12
C GLU A 322 -16.96 14.91 21.74
N THR A 323 -16.09 15.66 21.07
CA THR A 323 -14.72 15.20 20.77
C THR A 323 -13.96 14.97 22.07
N MET A 324 -13.42 13.77 22.22
CA MET A 324 -12.75 13.31 23.44
C MET A 324 -11.47 14.10 23.76
N PHE A 325 -10.69 14.45 22.73
CA PHE A 325 -9.41 15.11 22.87
C PHE A 325 -9.37 16.44 22.11
N LEU A 326 -9.27 17.52 22.85
CA LEU A 326 -9.12 18.88 22.34
C LEU A 326 -7.71 19.38 22.63
N CYS A 327 -7.18 20.29 21.82
CA CYS A 327 -5.95 21.01 22.10
C CYS A 327 -6.23 22.29 22.94
N GLU A 328 -5.17 22.93 23.41
CA GLU A 328 -5.26 24.23 24.09
C GLU A 328 -6.05 25.23 23.22
N GLY A 329 -7.11 25.77 23.79
CA GLY A 329 -8.07 26.60 23.04
C GLY A 329 -9.37 25.91 22.63
N GLY A 330 -9.56 24.61 22.96
CA GLY A 330 -10.82 23.88 22.74
C GLY A 330 -11.00 23.33 21.31
N GLU A 331 -10.02 23.48 20.44
CA GLU A 331 -10.09 22.99 19.05
C GLU A 331 -9.67 21.53 18.94
N PRO A 332 -10.25 20.76 17.99
CA PRO A 332 -9.80 19.40 17.70
C PRO A 332 -8.33 19.35 17.24
N TRP A 333 -7.64 18.27 17.56
CA TRP A 333 -6.27 18.04 17.11
C TRP A 333 -6.18 17.91 15.59
N ALA A 334 -5.78 18.99 14.92
CA ALA A 334 -5.60 19.05 13.48
C ALA A 334 -4.35 18.30 13.00
N LYS A 335 -4.26 18.09 11.69
CA LYS A 335 -3.07 17.49 11.07
C LYS A 335 -1.82 18.29 11.44
N ASP A 336 -0.78 17.57 11.91
CA ASP A 336 0.51 18.13 12.27
C ASP A 336 0.58 18.96 13.57
N SER A 337 -0.53 19.24 14.26
CA SER A 337 -0.57 20.01 15.53
C SER A 337 0.33 19.37 16.61
N GLN A 338 0.43 18.05 16.64
CA GLN A 338 1.28 17.31 17.60
C GLN A 338 2.80 17.51 17.39
N LYS A 339 3.25 18.02 16.24
CA LYS A 339 4.68 18.05 15.91
C LYS A 339 5.51 18.96 16.83
N LYS A 340 4.98 20.12 17.17
CA LYS A 340 5.65 21.08 18.07
C LYS A 340 5.69 20.55 19.51
N PRO A 341 4.56 20.14 20.13
CA PRO A 341 4.54 19.50 21.44
C PRO A 341 5.46 18.27 21.53
N MET A 342 5.41 17.36 20.56
CA MET A 342 6.32 16.19 20.49
C MET A 342 7.79 16.60 20.59
N ARG A 343 8.20 17.62 19.83
CA ARG A 343 9.59 18.10 19.85
C ARG A 343 9.98 18.65 21.20
N ARG A 344 9.11 19.44 21.84
CA ARG A 344 9.36 20.00 23.17
C ARG A 344 9.48 18.91 24.23
N ALA A 345 8.53 17.97 24.24
CA ALA A 345 8.53 16.85 25.18
C ALA A 345 9.76 15.95 25.04
N CYS A 346 10.18 15.62 23.81
CA CYS A 346 11.41 14.86 23.57
C CYS A 346 12.66 15.58 24.13
N ALA A 347 12.75 16.90 23.93
CA ALA A 347 13.86 17.69 24.46
C ALA A 347 13.87 17.73 25.99
N LEU A 348 12.71 17.93 26.62
CA LEU A 348 12.58 17.91 28.08
C LEU A 348 12.89 16.55 28.69
N ALA A 349 12.46 15.48 28.03
CA ALA A 349 12.74 14.11 28.48
C ALA A 349 14.19 13.66 28.18
N LYS A 350 14.98 14.47 27.47
CA LYS A 350 16.34 14.14 27.01
C LYS A 350 16.43 12.84 26.20
N ILE A 351 15.39 12.56 25.38
CA ILE A 351 15.32 11.41 24.51
C ILE A 351 15.43 11.81 23.03
N LYS A 352 15.90 10.87 22.20
CA LYS A 352 16.00 11.09 20.77
C LYS A 352 14.63 11.45 20.18
N ARG A 353 14.61 12.50 19.34
CA ARG A 353 13.37 12.93 18.67
C ARG A 353 12.71 11.81 17.89
N PHE A 354 11.41 11.63 18.11
CA PHE A 354 10.57 10.68 17.42
C PHE A 354 9.21 11.32 17.04
N GLY A 355 8.43 10.65 16.21
CA GLY A 355 7.09 11.11 15.82
C GLY A 355 5.99 10.34 16.55
N PHE A 356 4.75 10.82 16.48
CA PHE A 356 3.62 10.20 17.19
C PHE A 356 3.39 8.73 16.83
N HIS A 357 3.70 8.34 15.60
CA HIS A 357 3.54 6.94 15.16
C HIS A 357 4.41 5.94 15.95
N GLN A 358 5.52 6.40 16.54
CA GLN A 358 6.35 5.55 17.40
C GLN A 358 5.64 5.16 18.71
N LEU A 359 4.63 5.91 19.19
CA LEU A 359 3.82 5.50 20.33
C LEU A 359 3.05 4.22 20.02
N ARG A 360 2.53 4.09 18.79
CA ARG A 360 1.90 2.87 18.30
C ARG A 360 2.90 1.70 18.21
N HIS A 361 4.13 1.97 17.75
CA HIS A 361 5.20 0.96 17.77
C HIS A 361 5.53 0.54 19.21
N THR A 362 5.53 1.48 20.13
CA THR A 362 5.78 1.23 21.56
C THR A 362 4.68 0.37 22.19
N ALA A 363 3.39 0.68 21.92
CA ALA A 363 2.27 -0.14 22.37
C ALA A 363 2.35 -1.58 21.82
N ALA A 364 2.56 -1.72 20.52
CA ALA A 364 2.70 -3.03 19.88
C ALA A 364 3.87 -3.86 20.45
N SER A 365 5.03 -3.24 20.61
CA SER A 365 6.20 -3.90 21.18
C SER A 365 5.94 -4.37 22.61
N ARG A 366 5.30 -3.51 23.44
CA ARG A 366 4.92 -3.85 24.83
C ARG A 366 4.00 -5.06 24.86
N TRP A 367 2.93 -5.08 24.05
CA TRP A 367 1.98 -6.19 24.02
C TRP A 367 2.66 -7.51 23.63
N ILE A 368 3.49 -7.49 22.60
CA ILE A 368 4.20 -8.70 22.14
C ILE A 368 5.22 -9.18 23.19
N THR A 369 5.95 -8.25 23.82
CA THR A 369 6.89 -8.61 24.92
C THR A 369 6.14 -9.20 26.13
N LEU A 370 4.89 -8.82 26.36
CA LEU A 370 4.00 -9.40 27.38
C LEU A 370 3.30 -10.69 26.93
N GLY A 371 3.62 -11.21 25.74
CA GLY A 371 3.10 -12.49 25.25
C GLY A 371 1.80 -12.44 24.47
N VAL A 372 1.29 -11.24 24.15
CA VAL A 372 0.11 -11.13 23.29
C VAL A 372 0.46 -11.62 21.89
N SER A 373 -0.36 -12.50 21.32
CA SER A 373 -0.11 -13.09 20.02
C SER A 373 -0.10 -12.04 18.89
N LEU A 374 0.73 -12.27 17.87
CA LEU A 374 0.84 -11.35 16.71
C LEU A 374 -0.51 -11.10 16.03
N LYS A 375 -1.41 -12.10 16.03
CA LYS A 375 -2.75 -11.98 15.48
C LYS A 375 -3.59 -10.98 16.27
N VAL A 376 -3.64 -11.11 17.58
CA VAL A 376 -4.37 -10.20 18.47
C VAL A 376 -3.82 -8.78 18.37
N VAL A 377 -2.49 -8.62 18.32
CA VAL A 377 -1.86 -7.31 18.12
C VAL A 377 -2.23 -6.72 16.74
N ALA A 378 -2.28 -7.52 15.69
CA ALA A 378 -2.70 -7.07 14.36
C ALA A 378 -4.15 -6.56 14.37
N GLU A 379 -5.06 -7.27 15.00
CA GLU A 379 -6.47 -6.88 15.17
C GLU A 379 -6.60 -5.58 15.97
N GLN A 380 -5.94 -5.48 17.14
CA GLN A 380 -5.90 -4.25 17.95
C GLN A 380 -5.41 -3.04 17.15
N LEU A 381 -4.39 -3.24 16.34
CA LEU A 381 -3.84 -2.19 15.49
C LEU A 381 -4.68 -1.90 14.24
N GLY A 382 -5.61 -2.78 13.84
CA GLY A 382 -6.39 -2.67 12.61
C GLY A 382 -5.55 -2.92 11.36
N HIS A 383 -4.72 -3.97 11.40
CA HIS A 383 -4.04 -4.50 10.24
C HIS A 383 -4.88 -5.63 9.62
N VAL A 384 -4.90 -5.70 8.29
CA VAL A 384 -5.65 -6.72 7.56
C VAL A 384 -5.03 -8.12 7.76
N ASP A 385 -3.70 -8.15 7.93
CA ASP A 385 -2.94 -9.39 8.16
C ASP A 385 -1.82 -9.19 9.19
N THR A 386 -1.20 -10.27 9.60
CA THR A 386 -0.10 -10.28 10.58
C THR A 386 1.25 -9.91 9.97
N LYS A 387 1.39 -9.86 8.63
CA LYS A 387 2.68 -9.67 7.94
C LYS A 387 3.40 -8.40 8.37
N MET A 388 2.65 -7.32 8.58
CA MET A 388 3.24 -6.06 9.04
C MET A 388 3.71 -6.16 10.48
N VAL A 389 2.93 -6.80 11.36
CA VAL A 389 3.28 -6.99 12.77
C VAL A 389 4.48 -7.92 12.87
N ASP A 390 4.48 -9.02 12.17
CA ASP A 390 5.56 -9.99 12.12
C ASP A 390 6.86 -9.35 11.62
N ARG A 391 6.81 -8.62 10.52
CA ARG A 391 7.97 -7.92 9.94
C ARG A 391 8.64 -6.94 10.90
N TYR A 392 7.87 -6.21 11.72
CA TYR A 392 8.40 -5.19 12.62
C TYR A 392 8.71 -5.72 14.01
N TYR A 393 8.00 -6.74 14.47
CA TYR A 393 8.03 -7.16 15.87
C TYR A 393 8.20 -8.66 16.07
N GLY A 394 8.20 -9.49 15.01
CA GLY A 394 8.33 -10.94 15.12
C GLY A 394 9.54 -11.38 15.94
N HIS A 395 10.66 -10.64 15.81
CA HIS A 395 11.88 -10.90 16.60
C HIS A 395 11.68 -10.71 18.11
N LEU A 396 10.70 -9.93 18.57
CA LEU A 396 10.39 -9.73 19.99
C LEU A 396 9.61 -10.93 20.57
N ALA A 397 8.84 -11.62 19.73
CA ALA A 397 8.06 -12.78 20.14
C ALA A 397 8.97 -13.97 20.53
N SER A 398 10.16 -14.10 19.94
CA SER A 398 11.08 -15.21 20.20
C SER A 398 11.56 -15.27 21.65
N GLY A 399 11.70 -14.13 22.32
CA GLY A 399 12.08 -14.08 23.75
C GLY A 399 11.04 -14.71 24.68
N HIS A 400 9.77 -14.74 24.28
CA HIS A 400 8.68 -15.28 25.09
C HIS A 400 8.41 -16.76 24.82
N ILE A 401 8.83 -17.29 23.68
CA ILE A 401 8.62 -18.69 23.31
C ILE A 401 9.21 -19.63 24.38
N ALA A 402 10.43 -19.40 24.81
CA ALA A 402 11.08 -20.24 25.81
C ALA A 402 10.35 -20.22 27.18
N GLN A 403 9.82 -19.07 27.59
CA GLN A 403 9.04 -18.94 28.83
C GLN A 403 7.70 -19.65 28.71
N THR A 404 7.03 -19.49 27.57
CA THR A 404 5.75 -20.14 27.26
C THR A 404 5.91 -21.67 27.30
N PHE A 405 6.95 -22.20 26.62
CA PHE A 405 7.17 -23.67 26.64
C PHE A 405 7.55 -24.20 28.00
N ARG A 406 8.29 -23.45 28.82
CA ARG A 406 8.60 -23.83 30.21
C ARG A 406 7.37 -23.83 31.12
N ALA A 407 6.37 -23.02 30.80
CA ALA A 407 5.11 -22.93 31.55
C ALA A 407 4.05 -23.97 31.11
N LEU A 408 4.28 -24.69 30.00
CA LEU A 408 3.36 -25.73 29.56
C LEU A 408 3.34 -26.89 30.58
N PRO A 409 2.15 -27.40 30.94
CA PRO A 409 2.04 -28.61 31.74
C PRO A 409 2.66 -29.77 30.97
N GLY A 410 3.41 -30.61 31.66
CA GLY A 410 3.91 -31.85 31.07
C GLY A 410 2.79 -32.74 30.57
N VAL A 411 3.03 -33.54 29.53
CA VAL A 411 2.06 -34.52 29.00
C VAL A 411 1.74 -35.70 29.96
N GLY A 412 2.28 -35.63 31.18
CA GLY A 412 1.93 -36.65 32.22
C GLY A 412 2.59 -38.02 32.01
N LEU A 413 3.61 -38.10 31.15
CA LEU A 413 4.30 -39.37 30.88
C LEU A 413 5.30 -39.73 32.00
N ASP A 414 5.80 -38.74 32.73
CA ASP A 414 6.68 -38.95 33.90
C ASP A 414 5.86 -38.99 35.19
N LYS A 415 5.87 -40.12 35.90
CA LYS A 415 5.18 -40.31 37.19
C LYS A 415 5.73 -39.46 38.36
N ALA A 416 6.70 -38.56 38.15
CA ALA A 416 7.46 -37.90 39.19
C ALA A 416 7.37 -36.37 39.26
N ALA A 417 6.31 -35.72 38.83
CA ALA A 417 6.16 -34.28 39.09
C ALA A 417 4.71 -33.91 39.45
N LYS A 418 4.41 -33.93 40.74
CA LYS A 418 3.24 -33.17 41.26
C LYS A 418 3.54 -31.67 41.11
N ILE A 419 3.10 -31.07 40.03
CA ILE A 419 3.15 -29.62 39.87
C ILE A 419 1.98 -29.03 40.67
N LYS A 420 2.29 -28.36 41.79
CA LYS A 420 1.34 -27.48 42.49
C LYS A 420 1.15 -26.24 41.64
N GLY A 421 0.01 -26.07 41.01
CA GLY A 421 -0.41 -24.86 40.32
C GLY A 421 -1.39 -25.15 39.19
N GLU A 422 -2.69 -25.13 39.47
CA GLU A 422 -3.72 -25.15 38.45
C GLU A 422 -3.72 -23.82 37.71
N ILE A 423 -3.26 -23.83 36.44
CA ILE A 423 -3.56 -22.75 35.51
C ILE A 423 -4.80 -23.19 34.72
N VAL A 424 -5.96 -22.76 35.18
CA VAL A 424 -7.22 -22.90 34.41
C VAL A 424 -7.22 -21.88 33.30
N VAL A 425 -6.85 -22.31 32.08
CA VAL A 425 -7.11 -21.52 30.87
C VAL A 425 -8.54 -21.84 30.46
N ALA A 426 -9.48 -20.97 30.86
CA ALA A 426 -10.85 -21.04 30.37
C ALA A 426 -10.90 -20.76 28.88
N MET A 427 -11.19 -21.76 28.07
CA MET A 427 -11.55 -21.53 26.67
C MET A 427 -12.95 -20.92 26.59
N PRO A 428 -13.15 -19.82 25.84
CA PRO A 428 -14.49 -19.28 25.65
C PRO A 428 -15.34 -20.30 24.86
N SER A 429 -16.47 -20.72 25.44
CA SER A 429 -17.44 -21.55 24.77
C SER A 429 -17.99 -20.87 23.52
N ARG A 430 -17.94 -21.53 22.37
CA ARG A 430 -18.69 -21.14 21.19
C ARG A 430 -20.17 -21.15 21.52
N ARG A 431 -20.81 -19.98 21.57
CA ARG A 431 -22.27 -19.92 21.45
C ARG A 431 -22.61 -20.07 19.98
N SER A 432 -23.26 -21.15 19.64
CA SER A 432 -24.01 -21.35 18.41
C SER A 432 -25.27 -20.49 18.44
N ALA A 433 -25.41 -19.61 17.47
CA ALA A 433 -26.68 -19.21 16.85
C ALA A 433 -26.33 -18.52 15.51
#